data_61605530632a13ead1a26a8640be3940
#
_entry.id   61605530632a13ead1a26a8640be3940
#
_cell.length_a   1.000
_cell.length_b   1.000
_cell.length_c   1.000
_cell.angle_alpha   90.00
_cell.angle_beta   90.00
_cell.angle_gamma   90.00
#
_symmetry.space_group_name_H-M   'P 1'
#
loop_
_entity.id
_entity.type
_entity.pdbx_description
1 polymer ?
#
loop_
_entity_poly.entity_id
_entity_poly.type
_entity_poly.pdbx_seq_one_letter_code
_entity_poly.pdbx_strand_id
1 'polypeptide(L)'
;MRLQFKHQKFQADAAKAVVDVFAGQPYLTPTYMMDRGINYQLNFTDDEDFTGWRNEPIVPELTDKIILERLNKIQRINQIEPSAKLERSESCKYNLTIEMETGVGKTYTYIKTMYELNKHYGWSKFIIVVPSIAIREGVYKSFQVTQEHFAEEYGKKIRFFIYNSSQLTEIDRFASDSSINAMIINSQAFNAKGKDARRIYMKLDEF
;
A
#
# COMPACT_ATOMS: atom_id res chain seq x y z
N MET A 1 -27.09 -10.20 -10.05
CA MET A 1 -26.54 -11.42 -9.43
C MET A 1 -25.41 -10.97 -8.50
N ARG A 2 -25.52 -11.23 -7.19
CA ARG A 2 -24.51 -10.84 -6.22
C ARG A 2 -23.52 -11.99 -6.09
N LEU A 3 -22.23 -11.73 -6.29
CA LEU A 3 -21.19 -12.72 -6.09
C LEU A 3 -21.00 -12.96 -4.60
N GLN A 4 -21.02 -14.22 -4.18
CA GLN A 4 -20.71 -14.62 -2.81
C GLN A 4 -19.29 -15.15 -2.77
N PHE A 5 -18.44 -14.53 -1.95
CA PHE A 5 -17.08 -14.98 -1.72
C PHE A 5 -17.04 -15.89 -0.51
N LYS A 6 -16.37 -17.03 -0.65
CA LYS A 6 -16.09 -17.92 0.49
C LYS A 6 -14.80 -17.47 1.18
N HIS A 7 -14.83 -17.38 2.50
CA HIS A 7 -13.63 -17.18 3.27
C HIS A 7 -12.71 -18.39 3.16
N GLN A 8 -11.52 -18.19 2.60
CA GLN A 8 -10.49 -19.21 2.50
C GLN A 8 -9.44 -18.98 3.57
N LYS A 9 -9.16 -20.03 4.37
CA LYS A 9 -8.22 -19.92 5.48
C LYS A 9 -6.84 -19.46 5.03
N PHE A 10 -6.30 -20.01 3.94
CA PHE A 10 -4.97 -19.65 3.43
C PHE A 10 -4.87 -18.18 2.98
N GLN A 11 -5.96 -17.58 2.47
CA GLN A 11 -6.00 -16.16 2.12
C GLN A 11 -6.00 -15.27 3.37
N ALA A 12 -6.72 -15.68 4.40
CA ALA A 12 -6.73 -14.99 5.69
C ALA A 12 -5.36 -15.12 6.39
N ASP A 13 -4.76 -16.30 6.35
CA ASP A 13 -3.43 -16.57 6.92
C ASP A 13 -2.35 -15.74 6.21
N ALA A 14 -2.41 -15.60 4.88
CA ALA A 14 -1.49 -14.78 4.10
C ALA A 14 -1.62 -13.28 4.44
N ALA A 15 -2.85 -12.76 4.51
CA ALA A 15 -3.08 -11.37 4.93
C ALA A 15 -2.59 -11.14 6.37
N LYS A 16 -2.89 -12.08 7.27
CA LYS A 16 -2.43 -12.04 8.66
C LYS A 16 -0.90 -12.07 8.76
N ALA A 17 -0.22 -12.85 7.95
CA ALA A 17 1.24 -12.92 7.94
C ALA A 17 1.87 -11.55 7.66
N VAL A 18 1.31 -10.76 6.72
CA VAL A 18 1.79 -9.39 6.48
C VAL A 18 1.57 -8.50 7.68
N VAL A 19 0.40 -8.55 8.29
CA VAL A 19 0.09 -7.76 9.50
C VAL A 19 1.04 -8.13 10.63
N ASP A 20 1.26 -9.42 10.89
CA ASP A 20 2.07 -9.90 12.00
C ASP A 20 3.56 -9.46 11.91
N VAL A 21 4.08 -9.19 10.70
CA VAL A 21 5.44 -8.62 10.55
C VAL A 21 5.56 -7.28 11.27
N PHE A 22 4.51 -6.47 11.22
CA PHE A 22 4.47 -5.13 11.83
C PHE A 22 3.78 -5.11 13.20
N ALA A 23 3.57 -6.27 13.83
CA ALA A 23 2.95 -6.33 15.16
C ALA A 23 3.68 -5.38 16.14
N GLY A 24 2.94 -4.61 16.94
CA GLY A 24 3.50 -3.56 17.81
C GLY A 24 3.56 -2.18 17.16
N GLN A 25 3.30 -2.06 15.86
CA GLN A 25 2.94 -0.78 15.27
C GLN A 25 1.61 -0.34 15.90
N PRO A 26 1.52 0.83 16.54
CA PRO A 26 0.26 1.31 17.09
C PRO A 26 -0.72 1.67 15.97
N TYR A 27 -2.00 1.62 16.28
CA TYR A 27 -2.99 2.21 15.40
C TYR A 27 -2.85 3.74 15.47
N LEU A 28 -2.46 4.33 14.36
CA LEU A 28 -2.37 5.79 14.23
C LEU A 28 -3.32 6.23 13.12
N THR A 29 -4.17 7.18 13.42
CA THR A 29 -4.98 7.84 12.39
C THR A 29 -4.05 8.59 11.46
N PRO A 30 -4.23 8.48 10.13
CA PRO A 30 -3.43 9.23 9.19
C PRO A 30 -3.40 10.72 9.56
N THR A 31 -2.23 11.34 9.49
CA THR A 31 -2.06 12.76 9.78
C THR A 31 -2.24 13.57 8.51
N TYR A 32 -3.01 14.65 8.60
CA TYR A 32 -3.09 15.62 7.51
C TYR A 32 -1.93 16.60 7.61
N MET A 33 -1.07 16.59 6.64
CA MET A 33 0.02 17.57 6.49
C MET A 33 -0.55 18.78 5.74
N MET A 34 -0.56 19.93 6.38
CA MET A 34 -0.85 21.20 5.73
C MET A 34 0.47 21.96 5.59
N ASP A 35 0.79 22.33 4.37
CA ASP A 35 1.77 23.38 4.18
C ASP A 35 1.25 24.66 4.86
N ARG A 36 1.90 25.01 5.93
CA ARG A 36 1.63 26.27 6.62
C ARG A 36 2.51 27.35 6.03
N GLY A 37 2.54 27.63 4.80
CA GLY A 37 3.19 28.78 4.15
C GLY A 37 3.83 29.87 5.03
N ILE A 38 4.30 29.52 6.21
CA ILE A 38 4.83 30.37 7.23
C ILE A 38 6.23 29.92 7.56
N ASN A 39 7.14 30.15 6.62
CA ASN A 39 8.50 30.59 6.95
C ASN A 39 9.16 31.10 5.67
N TYR A 40 8.98 32.35 5.39
CA TYR A 40 9.88 33.13 4.57
C TYR A 40 11.25 33.22 5.28
N GLN A 41 11.92 32.11 5.40
CA GLN A 41 13.37 32.07 5.57
C GLN A 41 13.91 31.05 4.59
N LEU A 42 14.53 31.59 3.57
CA LEU A 42 15.36 30.99 2.55
C LEU A 42 16.30 29.92 3.12
N ASN A 43 15.80 28.74 3.34
CA ASN A 43 16.59 27.53 3.38
C ASN A 43 16.12 26.66 2.24
N PHE A 44 16.89 26.72 1.16
CA PHE A 44 16.79 25.81 0.02
C PHE A 44 17.18 24.40 0.45
N THR A 45 16.36 23.76 1.22
CA THR A 45 16.36 22.31 1.40
C THR A 45 15.07 21.84 0.77
N ASP A 46 15.19 20.89 -0.17
CA ASP A 46 14.13 20.33 -1.01
C ASP A 46 13.04 19.54 -0.26
N ASP A 47 12.56 20.02 0.87
CA ASP A 47 11.34 19.54 1.50
C ASP A 47 10.17 20.31 0.85
N GLU A 48 9.75 19.82 -0.31
CA GLU A 48 8.62 20.38 -1.03
C GLU A 48 7.32 20.18 -0.24
N ASP A 49 6.54 21.23 -0.23
CA ASP A 49 5.26 21.44 0.42
C ASP A 49 4.23 20.34 0.14
N PHE A 50 4.28 19.26 0.90
CA PHE A 50 3.27 18.20 0.81
C PHE A 50 2.02 18.60 1.57
N THR A 51 0.90 18.67 0.87
CA THR A 51 -0.43 18.87 1.47
C THR A 51 -1.29 17.65 1.23
N GLY A 52 -1.59 16.90 2.28
CA GLY A 52 -2.45 15.73 2.14
C GLY A 52 -2.36 14.74 3.32
N TRP A 53 -3.05 13.62 3.16
CA TRP A 53 -3.06 12.51 4.09
C TRP A 53 -2.00 11.49 3.69
N ARG A 54 -1.15 11.08 4.62
CA ARG A 54 -0.16 10.04 4.41
C ARG A 54 -0.26 8.94 5.47
N ASN A 55 0.31 7.80 5.16
CA ASN A 55 0.49 6.74 6.15
C ASN A 55 1.52 7.17 7.20
N GLU A 56 1.21 6.92 8.47
CA GLU A 56 2.20 7.11 9.52
C GLU A 56 3.36 6.12 9.35
N PRO A 57 4.59 6.58 9.55
CA PRO A 57 5.76 5.74 9.41
C PRO A 57 5.77 4.63 10.46
N ILE A 58 6.57 3.59 10.20
CA ILE A 58 6.84 2.54 11.18
C ILE A 58 7.56 3.17 12.36
N VAL A 59 7.03 2.94 13.58
CA VAL A 59 7.59 3.51 14.79
C VAL A 59 9.03 3.05 15.05
N PRO A 60 9.89 3.92 15.64
CA PRO A 60 11.30 3.61 15.86
C PRO A 60 11.56 2.38 16.72
N GLU A 61 10.61 2.04 17.60
CA GLU A 61 10.66 0.85 18.47
C GLU A 61 10.64 -0.45 17.65
N LEU A 62 10.03 -0.44 16.46
CA LEU A 62 10.09 -1.55 15.52
C LEU A 62 11.41 -1.54 14.74
N THR A 63 12.48 -1.89 15.44
CA THR A 63 13.81 -2.00 14.84
C THR A 63 13.86 -3.11 13.78
N ASP A 64 14.84 -3.01 12.89
CA ASP A 64 15.09 -4.04 11.88
C ASP A 64 15.26 -5.45 12.46
N LYS A 65 15.88 -5.54 13.62
CA LYS A 65 16.05 -6.81 14.33
C LYS A 65 14.71 -7.41 14.70
N ILE A 66 13.80 -6.61 15.25
CA ILE A 66 12.45 -7.05 15.63
C ILE A 66 11.65 -7.47 14.40
N ILE A 67 11.70 -6.69 13.32
CA ILE A 67 11.02 -7.03 12.05
C ILE A 67 11.57 -8.34 11.50
N LEU A 68 12.89 -8.54 11.48
CA LEU A 68 13.50 -9.79 11.02
C LEU A 68 13.13 -10.99 11.90
N GLU A 69 13.12 -10.84 13.21
CA GLU A 69 12.71 -11.89 14.14
C GLU A 69 11.25 -12.34 13.90
N ARG A 70 10.35 -11.38 13.65
CA ARG A 70 8.95 -11.67 13.33
C ARG A 70 8.80 -12.33 11.99
N LEU A 71 9.47 -11.81 10.96
CA LEU A 71 9.51 -12.43 9.63
C LEU A 71 9.97 -13.88 9.73
N ASN A 72 11.08 -14.14 10.43
CA ASN A 72 11.62 -15.48 10.63
C ASN A 72 10.65 -16.41 11.39
N LYS A 73 9.91 -15.87 12.37
CA LYS A 73 8.86 -16.62 13.06
C LYS A 73 7.74 -17.04 12.11
N ILE A 74 7.27 -16.12 11.25
CA ILE A 74 6.23 -16.38 10.26
C ILE A 74 6.74 -17.41 9.24
N GLN A 75 7.96 -17.27 8.76
CA GLN A 75 8.59 -18.20 7.82
C GLN A 75 8.66 -19.63 8.40
N ARG A 76 9.10 -19.78 9.65
CA ARG A 76 9.14 -21.10 10.32
C ARG A 76 7.75 -21.73 10.45
N ILE A 77 6.72 -20.95 10.81
CA ILE A 77 5.34 -21.45 10.89
C ILE A 77 4.86 -21.95 9.52
N ASN A 78 5.29 -21.32 8.44
CA ASN A 78 4.94 -21.70 7.07
C ASN A 78 5.96 -22.66 6.44
N GLN A 79 6.89 -23.24 7.21
CA GLN A 79 7.92 -24.17 6.72
C GLN A 79 8.83 -23.55 5.63
N ILE A 80 9.05 -22.26 5.70
CA ILE A 80 9.96 -21.50 4.84
C ILE A 80 11.28 -21.29 5.58
N GLU A 81 12.39 -21.40 4.88
CA GLU A 81 13.71 -21.14 5.46
C GLU A 81 13.80 -19.69 5.97
N PRO A 82 14.23 -19.47 7.21
CA PRO A 82 14.36 -18.12 7.76
C PRO A 82 15.36 -17.27 7.00
N SER A 83 14.97 -16.03 6.72
CA SER A 83 15.84 -15.06 6.06
C SER A 83 16.99 -14.63 6.98
N ALA A 84 18.20 -14.57 6.44
CA ALA A 84 19.38 -14.09 7.17
C ALA A 84 19.35 -12.57 7.40
N LYS A 85 18.70 -11.82 6.52
CA LYS A 85 18.61 -10.36 6.56
C LYS A 85 17.29 -9.88 5.96
N LEU A 86 16.95 -8.62 6.23
CA LEU A 86 15.86 -7.93 5.54
C LEU A 86 16.34 -7.44 4.17
N GLU A 87 15.57 -7.73 3.15
CA GLU A 87 15.81 -7.16 1.82
C GLU A 87 15.32 -5.71 1.76
N ARG A 88 16.11 -4.86 1.11
CA ARG A 88 15.90 -3.41 0.99
C ARG A 88 16.26 -2.92 -0.41
N SER A 89 15.70 -1.79 -0.79
CA SER A 89 16.14 -1.01 -1.95
C SER A 89 16.38 0.45 -1.53
N GLU A 90 16.96 1.24 -2.41
CA GLU A 90 17.20 2.67 -2.14
C GLU A 90 15.90 3.42 -1.80
N SER A 91 14.80 3.04 -2.44
CA SER A 91 13.47 3.65 -2.28
C SER A 91 12.53 2.90 -1.33
N CYS A 92 12.97 1.78 -0.72
CA CYS A 92 12.08 0.95 0.09
C CYS A 92 12.80 0.41 1.33
N LYS A 93 12.27 0.76 2.51
CA LYS A 93 12.85 0.34 3.79
C LYS A 93 12.79 -1.19 3.98
N TYR A 94 11.70 -1.83 3.57
CA TYR A 94 11.51 -3.28 3.65
C TYR A 94 10.92 -3.81 2.36
N ASN A 95 11.54 -4.83 1.79
CA ASN A 95 11.03 -5.57 0.65
C ASN A 95 10.60 -6.95 1.13
N LEU A 96 9.29 -7.20 1.18
CA LEU A 96 8.69 -8.43 1.66
C LEU A 96 8.01 -9.15 0.50
N THR A 97 8.23 -10.45 0.38
CA THR A 97 7.64 -11.28 -0.66
C THR A 97 6.59 -12.22 -0.07
N ILE A 98 5.44 -12.32 -0.72
CA ILE A 98 4.42 -13.33 -0.43
C ILE A 98 4.21 -14.17 -1.68
N GLU A 99 4.43 -15.47 -1.54
CA GLU A 99 4.23 -16.42 -2.60
C GLU A 99 2.89 -17.14 -2.43
N MET A 100 2.14 -17.22 -3.50
CA MET A 100 0.88 -17.95 -3.59
C MET A 100 0.77 -18.58 -4.98
N GLU A 101 0.16 -19.75 -5.07
CA GLU A 101 -0.08 -20.40 -6.34
C GLU A 101 -0.94 -19.58 -7.30
N THR A 102 -0.86 -19.91 -8.58
CA THR A 102 -1.70 -19.26 -9.59
C THR A 102 -3.16 -19.70 -9.43
N GLY A 103 -4.10 -18.76 -9.58
CA GLY A 103 -5.53 -19.07 -9.49
C GLY A 103 -6.13 -19.11 -8.08
N VAL A 104 -5.32 -19.04 -7.02
CA VAL A 104 -5.81 -19.10 -5.62
C VAL A 104 -6.33 -17.76 -5.07
N GLY A 105 -6.40 -16.71 -5.90
CA GLY A 105 -6.96 -15.41 -5.52
C GLY A 105 -5.96 -14.45 -4.91
N LYS A 106 -4.73 -14.37 -5.45
CA LYS A 106 -3.72 -13.38 -5.02
C LYS A 106 -4.28 -11.95 -4.90
N THR A 107 -5.07 -11.53 -5.90
CA THR A 107 -5.68 -10.20 -5.92
C THR A 107 -6.65 -9.99 -4.75
N TYR A 108 -7.50 -10.96 -4.46
CA TYR A 108 -8.37 -10.93 -3.30
C TYR A 108 -7.55 -10.82 -1.99
N THR A 109 -6.47 -11.59 -1.89
CA THR A 109 -5.61 -11.63 -0.70
C THR A 109 -4.95 -10.28 -0.44
N TYR A 110 -4.34 -9.62 -1.44
CA TYR A 110 -3.72 -8.33 -1.17
C TYR A 110 -4.75 -7.21 -0.95
N ILE A 111 -5.95 -7.27 -1.56
CA ILE A 111 -7.04 -6.34 -1.22
C ILE A 111 -7.43 -6.53 0.25
N LYS A 112 -7.61 -7.78 0.70
CA LYS A 112 -7.86 -8.09 2.11
C LYS A 112 -6.75 -7.57 3.02
N THR A 113 -5.49 -7.73 2.61
CA THR A 113 -4.33 -7.24 3.35
C THR A 113 -4.38 -5.73 3.57
N MET A 114 -4.80 -4.94 2.57
CA MET A 114 -4.96 -3.48 2.74
C MET A 114 -5.99 -3.13 3.80
N TYR A 115 -7.13 -3.84 3.83
CA TYR A 115 -8.12 -3.66 4.89
C TYR A 115 -7.59 -4.06 6.26
N GLU A 116 -6.88 -5.17 6.37
CA GLU A 116 -6.28 -5.61 7.63
C GLU A 116 -5.19 -4.63 8.12
N LEU A 117 -4.33 -4.12 7.23
CA LEU A 117 -3.33 -3.10 7.58
C LEU A 117 -3.99 -1.80 8.05
N ASN A 118 -5.07 -1.38 7.39
CA ASN A 118 -5.84 -0.22 7.85
C ASN A 118 -6.50 -0.46 9.20
N LYS A 119 -7.08 -1.64 9.41
CA LYS A 119 -7.73 -2.01 10.66
C LYS A 119 -6.77 -2.03 11.84
N HIS A 120 -5.56 -2.55 11.63
CA HIS A 120 -4.57 -2.73 12.69
C HIS A 120 -3.69 -1.50 12.92
N TYR A 121 -3.33 -0.77 11.86
CA TYR A 121 -2.30 0.28 11.90
C TYR A 121 -2.77 1.65 11.42
N GLY A 122 -3.99 1.73 10.87
CA GLY A 122 -4.52 2.98 10.33
C GLY A 122 -4.01 3.33 8.93
N TRP A 123 -3.11 2.54 8.34
CA TRP A 123 -2.58 2.82 7.00
C TRP A 123 -3.69 2.86 5.96
N SER A 124 -3.73 3.94 5.19
CA SER A 124 -4.85 4.22 4.27
C SER A 124 -4.44 4.46 2.83
N LYS A 125 -3.15 4.63 2.54
CA LYS A 125 -2.62 4.89 1.19
C LYS A 125 -1.86 3.70 0.67
N PHE A 126 -2.28 3.16 -0.47
CA PHE A 126 -1.71 1.98 -1.09
C PHE A 126 -1.47 2.20 -2.59
N ILE A 127 -0.34 1.73 -3.09
CA ILE A 127 0.02 1.77 -4.50
C ILE A 127 0.23 0.34 -4.98
N ILE A 128 -0.48 -0.03 -6.05
CA ILE A 128 -0.39 -1.34 -6.68
C ILE A 128 0.32 -1.20 -8.01
N VAL A 129 1.54 -1.67 -8.08
CA VAL A 129 2.33 -1.67 -9.30
C VAL A 129 2.16 -3.00 -10.02
N VAL A 130 1.74 -2.96 -11.27
CA VAL A 130 1.50 -4.16 -12.08
C VAL A 130 2.33 -4.15 -13.36
N PRO A 131 2.72 -5.32 -13.91
CA PRO A 131 3.64 -5.40 -15.04
C PRO A 131 3.00 -5.02 -16.38
N SER A 132 1.67 -5.08 -16.53
CA SER A 132 1.01 -4.83 -17.82
C SER A 132 -0.36 -4.16 -17.68
N ILE A 133 -0.82 -3.57 -18.77
CA ILE A 133 -2.14 -2.95 -18.87
C ILE A 133 -3.25 -3.99 -18.64
N ALA A 134 -3.11 -5.20 -19.20
CA ALA A 134 -4.12 -6.25 -19.03
C ALA A 134 -4.28 -6.67 -17.56
N ILE A 135 -3.17 -6.80 -16.83
CA ILE A 135 -3.20 -7.09 -15.39
C ILE A 135 -3.79 -5.92 -14.62
N ARG A 136 -3.48 -4.68 -14.98
CA ARG A 136 -4.05 -3.47 -14.39
C ARG A 136 -5.57 -3.45 -14.46
N GLU A 137 -6.13 -3.71 -15.64
CA GLU A 137 -7.58 -3.79 -15.84
C GLU A 137 -8.20 -4.96 -15.05
N GLY A 138 -7.52 -6.10 -14.98
CA GLY A 138 -7.92 -7.25 -14.16
C GLY A 138 -7.96 -6.93 -12.67
N VAL A 139 -6.96 -6.20 -12.17
CA VAL A 139 -6.91 -5.71 -10.78
C VAL A 139 -8.06 -4.74 -10.51
N TYR A 140 -8.26 -3.76 -11.38
CA TYR A 140 -9.36 -2.80 -11.26
C TYR A 140 -10.72 -3.51 -11.20
N LYS A 141 -10.94 -4.47 -12.09
CA LYS A 141 -12.15 -5.30 -12.09
C LYS A 141 -12.33 -6.08 -10.79
N SER A 142 -11.24 -6.59 -10.24
CA SER A 142 -11.26 -7.33 -8.96
C SER A 142 -11.70 -6.43 -7.80
N PHE A 143 -11.24 -5.18 -7.75
CA PHE A 143 -11.73 -4.21 -6.78
C PHE A 143 -13.24 -3.96 -6.92
N GLN A 144 -13.72 -3.75 -8.15
CA GLN A 144 -15.15 -3.54 -8.41
C GLN A 144 -16.00 -4.71 -7.90
N VAL A 145 -15.55 -5.93 -8.18
CA VAL A 145 -16.30 -7.16 -7.85
C VAL A 145 -16.28 -7.45 -6.34
N THR A 146 -15.18 -7.14 -5.65
CA THR A 146 -15.01 -7.45 -4.22
C THR A 146 -15.42 -6.31 -3.29
N GLN A 147 -15.71 -5.12 -3.81
CA GLN A 147 -15.94 -3.92 -3.01
C GLN A 147 -17.07 -4.08 -1.98
N GLU A 148 -18.23 -4.61 -2.41
CA GLU A 148 -19.37 -4.79 -1.51
C GLU A 148 -19.10 -5.87 -0.47
N HIS A 149 -18.43 -6.96 -0.86
CA HIS A 149 -18.03 -8.03 0.06
C HIS A 149 -17.16 -7.50 1.20
N PHE A 150 -16.09 -6.75 0.87
CA PHE A 150 -15.21 -6.18 1.89
C PHE A 150 -15.86 -5.03 2.66
N ALA A 151 -16.76 -4.27 2.03
CA ALA A 151 -17.50 -3.24 2.74
C ALA A 151 -18.38 -3.84 3.84
N GLU A 152 -18.96 -5.01 3.62
CA GLU A 152 -19.72 -5.74 4.64
C GLU A 152 -18.83 -6.30 5.74
N GLU A 153 -17.66 -6.84 5.39
CA GLU A 153 -16.73 -7.43 6.35
C GLU A 153 -16.05 -6.36 7.24
N TYR A 154 -15.67 -5.21 6.67
CA TYR A 154 -14.84 -4.20 7.36
C TYR A 154 -15.59 -2.90 7.72
N GLY A 155 -16.83 -2.73 7.25
CA GLY A 155 -17.60 -1.49 7.45
C GLY A 155 -17.04 -0.27 6.70
N LYS A 156 -16.10 -0.47 5.77
CA LYS A 156 -15.41 0.59 5.02
C LYS A 156 -15.28 0.19 3.55
N LYS A 157 -15.21 1.18 2.67
CA LYS A 157 -14.93 0.97 1.24
C LYS A 157 -13.57 1.54 0.89
N ILE A 158 -12.77 0.79 0.12
CA ILE A 158 -11.57 1.32 -0.52
C ILE A 158 -11.99 2.13 -1.74
N ARG A 159 -11.48 3.34 -1.88
CA ARG A 159 -11.48 4.08 -3.13
C ARG A 159 -10.31 3.58 -3.97
N PHE A 160 -10.52 3.35 -5.25
CA PHE A 160 -9.48 2.88 -6.15
C PHE A 160 -9.62 3.52 -7.52
N PHE A 161 -8.48 3.78 -8.14
CA PHE A 161 -8.44 4.34 -9.48
C PHE A 161 -7.20 3.83 -10.22
N ILE A 162 -7.26 3.92 -11.54
CA ILE A 162 -6.11 3.66 -12.40
C ILE A 162 -5.36 4.96 -12.61
N TYR A 163 -4.05 4.96 -12.33
CA TYR A 163 -3.21 6.10 -12.61
C TYR A 163 -3.23 6.45 -14.10
N ASN A 164 -3.46 7.74 -14.38
CA ASN A 164 -3.40 8.30 -15.71
C ASN A 164 -2.71 9.68 -15.64
N SER A 165 -1.58 9.84 -16.34
CA SER A 165 -0.80 11.08 -16.36
C SER A 165 -1.59 12.29 -16.86
N SER A 166 -2.65 12.09 -17.62
CA SER A 166 -3.54 13.16 -18.08
C SER A 166 -4.61 13.59 -17.05
N GLN A 167 -4.78 12.83 -15.97
CA GLN A 167 -5.80 13.05 -14.93
C GLN A 167 -5.18 13.24 -13.55
N LEU A 168 -4.41 14.30 -13.38
CA LEU A 168 -3.72 14.61 -12.11
C LEU A 168 -4.68 14.87 -10.94
N THR A 169 -5.93 15.25 -11.21
CA THR A 169 -6.97 15.44 -10.18
C THR A 169 -7.26 14.20 -9.35
N GLU A 170 -7.07 12.99 -9.89
CA GLU A 170 -7.24 11.76 -9.12
C GLU A 170 -6.09 11.56 -8.12
N ILE A 171 -4.88 12.04 -8.41
CA ILE A 171 -3.76 12.03 -7.48
C ILE A 171 -4.02 13.02 -6.35
N ASP A 172 -4.50 14.23 -6.68
CA ASP A 172 -4.83 15.23 -5.67
C ASP A 172 -5.95 14.71 -4.75
N ARG A 173 -6.92 13.97 -5.29
CA ARG A 173 -7.94 13.28 -4.47
C ARG A 173 -7.34 12.16 -3.63
N PHE A 174 -6.40 11.39 -4.16
CA PHE A 174 -5.70 10.35 -3.42
C PHE A 174 -4.98 10.95 -2.20
N ALA A 175 -4.32 12.08 -2.36
CA ALA A 175 -3.67 12.81 -1.30
C ALA A 175 -4.67 13.43 -0.29
N SER A 176 -5.73 14.06 -0.78
CA SER A 176 -6.66 14.84 0.05
C SER A 176 -7.74 14.03 0.78
N ASP A 177 -7.89 12.74 0.50
CA ASP A 177 -8.92 11.89 1.10
C ASP A 177 -8.37 11.08 2.27
N SER A 178 -8.96 11.17 3.44
CA SER A 178 -8.57 10.41 4.65
C SER A 178 -8.98 8.93 4.62
N SER A 179 -9.82 8.53 3.67
CA SER A 179 -10.28 7.13 3.56
C SER A 179 -9.20 6.20 3.01
N ILE A 180 -9.50 4.90 2.99
CA ILE A 180 -8.59 3.93 2.37
C ILE A 180 -8.61 4.13 0.85
N ASN A 181 -7.44 4.39 0.28
CA ASN A 181 -7.27 4.63 -1.15
C ASN A 181 -6.22 3.70 -1.75
N ALA A 182 -6.49 3.18 -2.95
CA ALA A 182 -5.56 2.36 -3.72
C ALA A 182 -5.37 2.93 -5.12
N MET A 183 -4.15 3.28 -5.47
CA MET A 183 -3.76 3.67 -6.82
C MET A 183 -3.22 2.47 -7.56
N ILE A 184 -3.72 2.18 -8.75
CA ILE A 184 -3.28 1.07 -9.60
C ILE A 184 -2.47 1.64 -10.76
N ILE A 185 -1.22 1.26 -10.86
CA ILE A 185 -0.28 1.79 -11.86
C ILE A 185 0.49 0.66 -12.53
N ASN A 186 0.78 0.79 -13.81
CA ASN A 186 1.65 -0.17 -14.49
C ASN A 186 3.11 0.27 -14.45
N SER A 187 4.03 -0.70 -14.39
CA SER A 187 5.48 -0.46 -14.30
C SER A 187 6.03 0.41 -15.44
N GLN A 188 5.42 0.37 -16.62
CA GLN A 188 5.79 1.22 -17.75
C GLN A 188 5.61 2.72 -17.46
N ALA A 189 4.65 3.08 -16.61
CA ALA A 189 4.44 4.47 -16.21
C ALA A 189 5.61 5.00 -15.37
N PHE A 190 6.29 4.16 -14.61
CA PHE A 190 7.53 4.53 -13.89
C PHE A 190 8.72 4.67 -14.83
N ASN A 191 8.73 3.93 -15.93
CA ASN A 191 9.83 3.94 -16.92
C ASN A 191 9.62 4.99 -18.03
N ALA A 192 8.52 5.73 -18.02
CA ALA A 192 8.23 6.77 -19.00
C ALA A 192 9.30 7.88 -18.93
N LYS A 193 10.03 8.09 -20.04
CA LYS A 193 11.01 9.17 -20.16
C LYS A 193 10.29 10.44 -20.61
N GLY A 194 10.43 11.54 -19.88
CA GLY A 194 9.89 12.83 -20.28
C GLY A 194 9.28 13.65 -19.13
N LYS A 195 8.59 14.73 -19.48
CA LYS A 195 7.96 15.65 -18.49
C LYS A 195 6.91 14.95 -17.60
N ASP A 196 6.25 13.91 -18.12
CA ASP A 196 5.21 13.18 -17.38
C ASP A 196 5.81 12.21 -16.34
N ALA A 197 6.99 11.65 -16.59
CA ALA A 197 7.70 10.83 -15.62
C ALA A 197 8.13 11.66 -14.39
N ARG A 198 8.65 12.85 -14.60
CA ARG A 198 9.02 13.76 -13.50
C ARG A 198 7.84 14.11 -12.61
N ARG A 199 6.64 14.28 -13.18
CA ARG A 199 5.43 14.58 -12.40
C ARG A 199 5.01 13.42 -11.49
N ILE A 200 5.23 12.17 -11.91
CA ILE A 200 4.94 10.99 -11.06
C ILE A 200 5.92 10.94 -9.90
N TYR A 201 7.22 11.03 -10.17
CA TYR A 201 8.25 10.96 -9.13
C TYR A 201 8.11 12.13 -8.17
N MET A 202 7.97 13.35 -8.63
CA MET A 202 7.75 14.52 -7.78
C MET A 202 6.52 14.34 -6.87
N LYS A 203 5.40 13.80 -7.40
CA LYS A 203 4.20 13.57 -6.58
C LYS A 203 4.23 12.30 -5.73
N LEU A 204 5.05 11.30 -6.06
CA LEU A 204 5.21 10.09 -5.26
C LEU A 204 6.28 10.25 -4.18
N ASP A 205 7.29 11.08 -4.38
CA ASP A 205 8.26 11.47 -3.36
C ASP A 205 7.61 12.34 -2.26
N GLU A 206 6.45 12.93 -2.57
CA GLU A 206 5.59 13.63 -1.62
C GLU A 206 4.76 12.67 -0.72
N PHE A 207 4.72 11.35 -0.99
CA PHE A 207 3.96 10.34 -0.24
C PHE A 207 4.87 9.38 0.53
#